data_495732bec87c11024eaa44d56b5dcc53
#
_entry.id   495732bec87c11024eaa44d56b5dcc53
#
_cell.length_a   1.000
_cell.length_b   1.000
_cell.length_c   1.000
_cell.angle_alpha   90.00
_cell.angle_beta   90.00
_cell.angle_gamma   90.00
#
_symmetry.space_group_name_H-M   'P 1'
#
loop_
_entity.id
_entity.type
_entity.pdbx_description
1 polymer ?
#
loop_
_entity_poly.entity_id
_entity_poly.type
_entity_poly.pdbx_seq_one_letter_code
_entity_poly.pdbx_strand_id
1 'polypeptide(L)'
;MEFKGSRTEANLMAAFAGESQARNKYTYYAAKAKKDGYEQIADIFMKTADNEKEHAEIWFKKLHDGEIPATAENLLDAAAGENYEWT
;
A
#
# COMPACT_ATOMS: atom_id res chain seq x y z
N MET A 1 -21.65 7.95 -15.46
CA MET A 1 -21.50 7.39 -14.12
C MET A 1 -20.32 8.05 -13.43
N GLU A 2 -20.52 8.55 -12.25
CA GLU A 2 -19.43 9.16 -11.50
C GLU A 2 -18.53 8.08 -10.90
N PHE A 3 -17.23 8.32 -10.91
CA PHE A 3 -16.27 7.41 -10.33
C PHE A 3 -16.46 7.27 -8.82
N LYS A 4 -16.66 8.39 -8.12
CA LYS A 4 -16.87 8.41 -6.68
C LYS A 4 -18.13 7.66 -6.31
N GLY A 5 -18.02 6.76 -5.33
CA GLY A 5 -19.13 5.94 -4.90
C GLY A 5 -19.43 4.76 -5.83
N SER A 6 -18.68 4.59 -6.90
CA SER A 6 -18.90 3.52 -7.87
C SER A 6 -18.31 2.20 -7.36
N ARG A 7 -18.74 1.10 -7.99
CA ARG A 7 -18.15 -0.23 -7.74
C ARG A 7 -16.67 -0.23 -8.11
N THR A 8 -16.29 0.50 -9.17
CA THR A 8 -14.90 0.60 -9.59
C THR A 8 -14.04 1.24 -8.51
N GLU A 9 -14.52 2.32 -7.89
CA GLU A 9 -13.81 2.95 -6.77
C GLU A 9 -13.65 1.97 -5.61
N ALA A 10 -14.73 1.29 -5.22
CA ALA A 10 -14.69 0.31 -4.13
C ALA A 10 -13.69 -0.81 -4.42
N ASN A 11 -13.66 -1.29 -5.67
CA ASN A 11 -12.73 -2.34 -6.07
C ASN A 11 -11.27 -1.87 -6.03
N LEU A 12 -11.02 -0.62 -6.44
CA LEU A 12 -9.67 -0.03 -6.37
C LEU A 12 -9.20 0.16 -4.93
N MET A 13 -10.11 0.57 -4.05
CA MET A 13 -9.79 0.70 -2.62
C MET A 13 -9.46 -0.66 -2.01
N ALA A 14 -10.24 -1.69 -2.34
CA ALA A 14 -9.99 -3.05 -1.87
C ALA A 14 -8.65 -3.59 -2.41
N ALA A 15 -8.35 -3.33 -3.68
CA ALA A 15 -7.08 -3.75 -4.29
C ALA A 15 -5.89 -3.06 -3.61
N PHE A 16 -5.99 -1.76 -3.39
CA PHE A 16 -4.95 -1.00 -2.69
C PHE A 16 -4.71 -1.55 -1.29
N ALA A 17 -5.78 -1.78 -0.53
CA ALA A 17 -5.68 -2.32 0.84
C ALA A 17 -5.05 -3.72 0.84
N GLY A 18 -5.47 -4.59 -0.08
CA GLY A 18 -4.95 -5.95 -0.19
C GLY A 18 -3.47 -5.99 -0.55
N GLU A 19 -3.07 -5.19 -1.55
CA GLU A 19 -1.67 -5.12 -1.98
C GLU A 19 -0.78 -4.53 -0.88
N SER A 20 -1.27 -3.50 -0.17
CA SER A 20 -0.53 -2.89 0.93
C SER A 20 -0.33 -3.86 2.09
N GLN A 21 -1.36 -4.64 2.42
CA GLN A 21 -1.29 -5.66 3.45
C GLN A 21 -0.29 -6.75 3.09
N ALA A 22 -0.34 -7.22 1.83
CA ALA A 22 0.59 -8.24 1.33
C ALA A 22 2.04 -7.73 1.39
N ARG A 23 2.27 -6.47 0.97
CA ARG A 23 3.61 -5.87 1.03
C ARG A 23 4.18 -5.90 2.43
N ASN A 24 3.38 -5.50 3.42
CA ASN A 24 3.83 -5.50 4.80
C ASN A 24 4.16 -6.92 5.30
N LYS A 25 3.31 -7.88 4.99
CA LYS A 25 3.56 -9.29 5.36
C LYS A 25 4.87 -9.81 4.77
N TYR A 26 5.09 -9.56 3.48
CA TYR A 26 6.31 -10.02 2.81
C TYR A 26 7.56 -9.34 3.35
N THR A 27 7.46 -8.08 3.77
CA THR A 27 8.55 -7.37 4.43
C THR A 27 8.91 -8.04 5.75
N TYR A 28 7.90 -8.41 6.54
CA TYR A 28 8.11 -9.12 7.81
C TYR A 28 8.70 -10.51 7.58
N TYR A 29 8.21 -11.22 6.58
CA TYR A 29 8.72 -12.56 6.23
C TYR A 29 10.18 -12.47 5.80
N ALA A 30 10.54 -11.46 5.03
CA ALA A 30 11.92 -11.25 4.59
C ALA A 30 12.85 -11.01 5.79
N ALA A 31 12.43 -10.17 6.73
CA ALA A 31 13.21 -9.88 7.92
C ALA A 31 13.45 -11.15 8.76
N LYS A 32 12.42 -11.96 8.91
CA LYS A 32 12.52 -13.23 9.65
C LYS A 32 13.43 -14.22 8.94
N ALA A 33 13.28 -14.37 7.64
CA ALA A 33 14.10 -15.27 6.85
C ALA A 33 15.58 -14.87 6.92
N LYS A 34 15.88 -13.58 6.87
CA LYS A 34 17.24 -13.09 7.00
C LYS A 34 17.82 -13.40 8.38
N LYS A 35 17.04 -13.19 9.43
CA LYS A 35 17.44 -13.49 10.80
C LYS A 35 17.76 -14.98 10.98
N ASP A 36 17.00 -15.84 10.31
CA ASP A 36 17.15 -17.28 10.39
C ASP A 36 18.24 -17.82 9.44
N GLY A 37 18.88 -16.93 8.67
CA GLY A 37 19.98 -17.31 7.78
C GLY A 37 19.57 -17.72 6.37
N TYR A 38 18.31 -17.50 5.98
CA TYR A 38 17.81 -17.86 4.65
C TYR A 38 17.83 -16.64 3.72
N GLU A 39 19.01 -16.24 3.28
CA GLU A 39 19.14 -15.00 2.51
C GLU A 39 18.47 -15.04 1.15
N GLN A 40 18.52 -16.16 0.44
CA GLN A 40 17.83 -16.28 -0.86
C GLN A 40 16.32 -16.15 -0.71
N ILE A 41 15.78 -16.76 0.32
CA ILE A 41 14.35 -16.67 0.63
C ILE A 41 13.99 -15.24 1.01
N ALA A 42 14.83 -14.57 1.81
CA ALA A 42 14.63 -13.18 2.18
C ALA A 42 14.60 -12.28 0.95
N ASP A 43 15.49 -12.49 0.00
CA ASP A 43 15.53 -11.71 -1.24
C ASP A 43 14.27 -11.90 -2.08
N ILE A 44 13.76 -13.14 -2.15
CA ILE A 44 12.51 -13.41 -2.87
C ILE A 44 11.34 -12.66 -2.22
N PHE A 45 11.24 -12.69 -0.90
CA PHE A 45 10.19 -11.97 -0.18
C PHE A 45 10.31 -10.45 -0.39
N MET A 46 11.53 -9.90 -0.38
CA MET A 46 11.72 -8.47 -0.60
C MET A 46 11.34 -8.05 -2.02
N LYS A 47 11.69 -8.85 -3.03
CA LYS A 47 11.28 -8.58 -4.41
C LYS A 47 9.77 -8.60 -4.54
N THR A 48 9.12 -9.56 -3.90
CA THR A 48 7.66 -9.66 -3.90
C THR A 48 7.05 -8.44 -3.21
N ALA A 49 7.62 -8.01 -2.07
CA ALA A 49 7.17 -6.82 -1.37
C ALA A 49 7.28 -5.57 -2.25
N ASP A 50 8.38 -5.42 -2.98
CA ASP A 50 8.60 -4.30 -3.88
C ASP A 50 7.58 -4.29 -5.02
N ASN A 51 7.25 -5.45 -5.58
CA ASN A 51 6.23 -5.57 -6.62
C ASN A 51 4.84 -5.19 -6.07
N GLU A 52 4.52 -5.64 -4.86
CA GLU A 52 3.24 -5.28 -4.22
C GLU A 52 3.15 -3.78 -3.95
N LYS A 53 4.28 -3.15 -3.56
CA LYS A 53 4.33 -1.70 -3.35
C LYS A 53 4.03 -0.94 -4.65
N GLU A 54 4.61 -1.39 -5.78
CA GLU A 54 4.36 -0.77 -7.07
C GLU A 54 2.92 -0.93 -7.52
N HIS A 55 2.33 -2.11 -7.31
CA HIS A 55 0.92 -2.34 -7.60
C HIS A 55 0.04 -1.43 -6.75
N ALA A 56 0.32 -1.33 -5.45
CA ALA A 56 -0.44 -0.47 -4.56
C ALA A 56 -0.37 0.99 -4.99
N GLU A 57 0.80 1.46 -5.44
CA GLU A 57 0.98 2.82 -5.94
C GLU A 57 0.11 3.09 -7.17
N ILE A 58 0.03 2.12 -8.09
CA ILE A 58 -0.83 2.24 -9.27
C ILE A 58 -2.29 2.41 -8.85
N TRP A 59 -2.77 1.56 -7.94
CA TRP A 59 -4.15 1.65 -7.44
C TRP A 59 -4.41 2.95 -6.72
N PHE A 60 -3.45 3.39 -5.91
CA PHE A 60 -3.55 4.66 -5.18
C PHE A 60 -3.68 5.85 -6.15
N LYS A 61 -2.84 5.88 -7.18
CA LYS A 61 -2.90 6.93 -8.20
C LYS A 61 -4.24 6.94 -8.92
N LYS A 62 -4.77 5.76 -9.25
CA LYS A 62 -6.08 5.67 -9.90
C LYS A 62 -7.20 6.18 -9.02
N LEU A 63 -7.08 6.03 -7.70
CA LEU A 63 -8.05 6.57 -6.74
C LEU A 63 -7.93 8.09 -6.62
N HIS A 64 -6.82 8.70 -7.04
CA HIS A 64 -6.51 10.12 -6.90
C HIS A 64 -6.23 10.77 -8.25
N ASP A 65 -7.06 10.49 -9.25
CA ASP A 65 -7.00 11.12 -10.59
C ASP A 65 -5.66 10.91 -11.32
N GLY A 66 -4.98 9.80 -11.05
CA GLY A 66 -3.76 9.41 -11.75
C GLY A 66 -2.48 9.94 -11.17
N GLU A 67 -2.53 10.68 -10.05
CA GLU A 67 -1.35 11.27 -9.43
C GLU A 67 -1.36 11.11 -7.91
N ILE A 68 -0.19 11.14 -7.32
CA ILE A 68 -0.08 11.30 -5.87
C ILE A 68 -0.49 12.75 -5.55
N PRO A 69 -1.38 13.00 -4.58
CA PRO A 69 -1.79 14.35 -4.24
C PRO A 69 -0.63 15.22 -3.79
N ALA A 70 -0.82 16.53 -3.83
CA ALA A 70 0.20 17.48 -3.41
C ALA A 70 0.54 17.33 -1.92
N THR A 71 1.75 17.73 -1.56
CA THR A 71 2.25 17.58 -0.18
C THR A 71 1.31 18.19 0.86
N ALA A 72 0.73 19.35 0.58
CA ALA A 72 -0.20 19.98 1.53
C ALA A 72 -1.43 19.10 1.79
N GLU A 73 -2.00 18.50 0.74
CA GLU A 73 -3.12 17.58 0.87
C GLU A 73 -2.72 16.32 1.64
N ASN A 74 -1.54 15.79 1.34
CA ASN A 74 -1.04 14.59 1.99
C ASN A 74 -0.80 14.82 3.48
N LEU A 75 -0.34 16.01 3.87
CA LEU A 75 -0.15 16.37 5.27
C LEU A 75 -1.49 16.40 6.01
N LEU A 76 -2.52 16.97 5.39
CA LEU A 76 -3.86 17.00 5.98
C LEU A 76 -4.44 15.61 6.13
N ASP A 77 -4.28 14.77 5.11
CA ASP A 77 -4.75 13.39 5.15
C ASP A 77 -4.03 12.59 6.24
N ALA A 78 -2.72 12.72 6.33
CA ALA A 78 -1.93 12.04 7.35
C ALA A 78 -2.34 12.47 8.76
N ALA A 79 -2.54 13.78 8.97
CA ALA A 79 -2.99 14.30 10.26
C ALA A 79 -4.36 13.77 10.64
N ALA A 80 -5.29 13.72 9.67
CA ALA A 80 -6.63 13.17 9.91
C ALA A 80 -6.57 11.68 10.29
N GLY A 81 -5.72 10.91 9.61
CA GLY A 81 -5.52 9.49 9.91
C GLY A 81 -4.96 9.28 11.31
N GLU A 82 -3.95 10.06 11.69
CA GLU A 82 -3.37 9.97 13.03
C GLU A 82 -4.38 10.34 14.11
N ASN A 83 -5.15 11.41 13.90
CA ASN A 83 -6.19 11.79 14.85
C ASN A 83 -7.23 10.69 15.02
N TYR A 84 -7.60 10.01 13.95
CA TYR A 84 -8.54 8.91 14.00
C TYR A 84 -8.00 7.75 14.84
N GLU A 85 -6.72 7.43 14.66
CA GLU A 85 -6.09 6.33 15.39
C GLU A 85 -5.93 6.62 16.89
N TRP A 86 -5.79 7.89 17.24
CA TRP A 86 -5.62 8.29 18.65
C TRP A 86 -6.93 8.39 19.41
N THR A 87 -8.06 8.38 18.73
CA THR A 87 -9.38 8.41 19.36
C THR A 87 -10.00 7.03 19.43
#